data_16eb7cea8c7009c6b1ac4e82a3bb9c4a
#
_entry.id   16eb7cea8c7009c6b1ac4e82a3bb9c4a
#
_cell.length_a   1.000
_cell.length_b   1.000
_cell.length_c   1.000
_cell.angle_alpha   90.00
_cell.angle_beta   90.00
_cell.angle_gamma   90.00
#
_symmetry.space_group_name_H-M   'P 1'
#
loop_
_entity.id
_entity.type
_entity.pdbx_description
1 polymer ?
#
loop_
_entity_poly.entity_id
_entity_poly.type
_entity_poly.pdbx_seq_one_letter_code
_entity_poly.pdbx_strand_id
1 'polypeptide(L)'
;MTKGTNIHVGAENVHFEKSGAFTGEISADMLVDLGVEYVIVGHSERRQYFAETDQTVNKRALAALNAGLKVIICVGESLQQREEGVTEELVRMQTKIALRDVTAEQMANVVIAYEPIWAIGTGKTATGEQAAEVCGFIRATIRAGANAIIWTPPTSGELFRDVMKNYREGKPHP
;
A
#
# COMPACT_ATOMS: atom_id res chain seq x y z
N MET A 1 -0.18 -3.12 24.57
CA MET A 1 -0.34 -4.54 24.18
C MET A 1 0.80 -5.05 23.30
N THR A 2 1.37 -4.25 22.38
CA THR A 2 2.41 -4.70 21.41
C THR A 2 3.84 -4.55 21.93
N LYS A 3 4.06 -3.82 23.04
CA LYS A 3 5.40 -3.54 23.57
C LYS A 3 6.16 -4.83 23.91
N GLY A 4 7.33 -5.02 23.32
CA GLY A 4 8.16 -6.23 23.51
C GLY A 4 7.80 -7.39 22.56
N THR A 5 6.93 -7.16 21.58
CA THR A 5 6.57 -8.13 20.53
C THR A 5 7.08 -7.64 19.17
N ASN A 6 6.95 -8.46 18.14
CA ASN A 6 7.20 -8.10 16.73
C ASN A 6 5.95 -7.54 16.01
N ILE A 7 4.95 -7.11 16.78
CA ILE A 7 3.72 -6.51 16.23
C ILE A 7 3.89 -4.99 16.23
N HIS A 8 3.74 -4.38 15.07
CA HIS A 8 3.81 -2.95 14.87
C HIS A 8 2.41 -2.34 14.79
N VAL A 9 2.25 -1.12 15.31
CA VAL A 9 1.00 -0.38 15.21
C VAL A 9 1.00 0.44 13.93
N GLY A 10 -0.07 0.32 13.15
CA GLY A 10 -0.29 1.08 11.93
C GLY A 10 -1.56 1.92 12.03
N ALA A 11 -1.53 3.14 11.49
CA ALA A 11 -2.73 3.96 11.26
C ALA A 11 -3.32 3.62 9.89
N GLU A 12 -4.64 3.73 9.78
CA GLU A 12 -5.37 3.39 8.53
C GLU A 12 -5.54 4.60 7.60
N ASN A 13 -5.05 5.76 8.01
CA ASN A 13 -5.00 6.99 7.22
C ASN A 13 -4.09 8.03 7.87
N VAL A 14 -3.71 9.06 7.11
CA VAL A 14 -3.00 10.25 7.56
C VAL A 14 -3.36 11.44 6.67
N HIS A 15 -3.45 12.63 7.22
CA HIS A 15 -3.58 13.85 6.43
C HIS A 15 -2.21 14.36 5.99
N PHE A 16 -2.16 15.05 4.84
CA PHE A 16 -0.89 15.55 4.28
C PHE A 16 -0.47 16.92 4.81
N GLU A 17 -1.37 17.66 5.46
CA GLU A 17 -1.02 18.94 6.12
C GLU A 17 -0.60 18.69 7.56
N LYS A 18 0.42 19.42 8.00
CA LYS A 18 0.93 19.33 9.38
C LYS A 18 -0.01 19.97 10.40
N SER A 19 -0.66 21.05 10.01
CA SER A 19 -1.54 21.85 10.86
C SER A 19 -2.57 22.58 10.02
N GLY A 20 -3.65 23.05 10.66
CA GLY A 20 -4.70 23.81 9.99
C GLY A 20 -6.08 23.39 10.45
N ALA A 21 -7.12 23.99 9.85
CA ALA A 21 -8.53 23.70 10.13
C ALA A 21 -9.00 22.53 9.25
N PHE A 22 -8.56 21.32 9.57
CA PHE A 22 -8.90 20.07 8.88
C PHE A 22 -9.68 19.17 9.81
N THR A 23 -10.91 19.54 10.11
CA THR A 23 -11.77 18.83 11.07
C THR A 23 -11.90 17.35 10.73
N GLY A 24 -11.54 16.49 11.70
CA GLY A 24 -11.60 15.03 11.58
C GLY A 24 -10.32 14.38 11.01
N GLU A 25 -9.32 15.18 10.56
CA GLU A 25 -8.06 14.65 10.05
C GLU A 25 -7.00 14.51 11.15
N ILE A 26 -6.07 13.60 10.95
CA ILE A 26 -4.91 13.33 11.82
C ILE A 26 -3.63 13.59 11.04
N SER A 27 -2.74 14.44 11.54
CA SER A 27 -1.45 14.71 10.90
C SER A 27 -0.43 13.59 11.15
N ALA A 28 0.60 13.53 10.32
CA ALA A 28 1.69 12.57 10.50
C ALA A 28 2.43 12.77 11.83
N ASP A 29 2.64 14.03 12.26
CA ASP A 29 3.30 14.35 13.52
C ASP A 29 2.49 13.82 14.74
N MET A 30 1.15 13.87 14.70
CA MET A 30 0.29 13.29 15.74
C MET A 30 0.45 11.76 15.81
N LEU A 31 0.59 11.07 14.67
CA LEU A 31 0.81 9.63 14.63
C LEU A 31 2.18 9.25 15.23
N VAL A 32 3.21 10.00 14.90
CA VAL A 32 4.57 9.81 15.46
C VAL A 32 4.57 10.01 16.98
N ASP A 33 3.89 11.03 17.49
CA ASP A 33 3.80 11.31 18.94
C ASP A 33 3.13 10.16 19.70
N LEU A 34 2.18 9.47 19.06
CA LEU A 34 1.50 8.28 19.60
C LEU A 34 2.33 6.99 19.48
N GLY A 35 3.51 7.04 18.87
CA GLY A 35 4.36 5.86 18.64
C GLY A 35 3.84 4.92 17.55
N VAL A 36 3.04 5.42 16.61
CA VAL A 36 2.64 4.69 15.41
C VAL A 36 3.83 4.56 14.48
N GLU A 37 4.04 3.38 13.90
CA GLU A 37 5.19 3.10 13.02
C GLU A 37 4.80 3.03 11.53
N TYR A 38 3.58 2.57 11.24
CA TYR A 38 3.09 2.37 9.88
C TYR A 38 1.85 3.21 9.62
N VAL A 39 1.62 3.54 8.35
CA VAL A 39 0.35 4.13 7.92
C VAL A 39 -0.07 3.56 6.57
N ILE A 40 -1.36 3.24 6.44
CA ILE A 40 -2.00 2.83 5.20
C ILE A 40 -2.51 4.09 4.50
N VAL A 41 -2.26 4.20 3.20
CA VAL A 41 -2.77 5.30 2.35
C VAL A 41 -3.32 4.74 1.04
N GLY A 42 -4.35 5.38 0.51
CA GLY A 42 -4.93 5.01 -0.77
C GLY A 42 -5.75 3.73 -0.78
N HIS A 43 -6.20 3.26 0.39
CA HIS A 43 -7.10 2.10 0.47
C HIS A 43 -8.32 2.29 -0.42
N SER A 44 -8.81 1.21 -1.03
CA SER A 44 -9.92 1.25 -1.98
C SER A 44 -11.18 1.93 -1.41
N GLU A 45 -11.52 1.69 -0.15
CA GLU A 45 -12.65 2.34 0.52
C GLU A 45 -12.47 3.85 0.60
N ARG A 46 -11.26 4.35 0.85
CA ARG A 46 -11.01 5.79 0.90
C ARG A 46 -11.08 6.43 -0.48
N ARG A 47 -10.66 5.72 -1.52
CA ARG A 47 -10.85 6.15 -2.91
C ARG A 47 -12.33 6.22 -3.27
N GLN A 48 -13.11 5.22 -2.85
CA GLN A 48 -14.53 5.09 -3.16
C GLN A 48 -15.42 6.04 -2.35
N TYR A 49 -15.20 6.12 -1.03
CA TYR A 49 -16.12 6.82 -0.13
C TYR A 49 -15.65 8.21 0.29
N PHE A 50 -14.35 8.51 0.18
CA PHE A 50 -13.74 9.76 0.63
C PHE A 50 -13.08 10.55 -0.51
N ALA A 51 -13.35 10.16 -1.76
CA ALA A 51 -12.85 10.83 -2.97
C ALA A 51 -11.31 10.97 -3.02
N GLU A 52 -10.57 10.04 -2.44
CA GLU A 52 -9.12 10.04 -2.56
C GLU A 52 -8.69 9.72 -3.98
N THR A 53 -7.76 10.52 -4.49
CA THR A 53 -7.16 10.38 -5.82
C THR A 53 -5.70 9.93 -5.69
N ASP A 54 -5.09 9.48 -6.79
CA ASP A 54 -3.68 9.11 -6.78
C ASP A 54 -2.78 10.26 -6.33
N GLN A 55 -3.17 11.51 -6.65
CA GLN A 55 -2.46 12.72 -6.23
C GLN A 55 -2.56 12.96 -4.72
N THR A 56 -3.74 12.75 -4.12
CA THR A 56 -3.89 12.88 -2.66
C THR A 56 -3.21 11.75 -1.92
N VAL A 57 -3.19 10.54 -2.48
CA VAL A 57 -2.42 9.39 -1.96
C VAL A 57 -0.92 9.70 -1.96
N ASN A 58 -0.38 10.25 -3.05
CA ASN A 58 1.01 10.69 -3.10
C ASN A 58 1.33 11.73 -2.02
N LYS A 59 0.50 12.78 -1.86
CA LYS A 59 0.70 13.80 -0.80
C LYS A 59 0.73 13.17 0.60
N ARG A 60 -0.19 12.23 0.88
CA ARG A 60 -0.26 11.50 2.16
C ARG A 60 0.99 10.64 2.37
N ALA A 61 1.43 9.93 1.34
CA ALA A 61 2.65 9.12 1.38
C ALA A 61 3.89 9.98 1.68
N LEU A 62 4.06 11.10 0.98
CA LEU A 62 5.18 12.01 1.20
C LEU A 62 5.16 12.62 2.61
N ALA A 63 3.99 13.05 3.10
CA ALA A 63 3.87 13.58 4.46
C ALA A 63 4.26 12.56 5.52
N ALA A 64 3.80 11.31 5.39
CA ALA A 64 4.15 10.23 6.29
C ALA A 64 5.64 9.87 6.25
N LEU A 65 6.21 9.72 5.05
CA LEU A 65 7.64 9.43 4.87
C LEU A 65 8.54 10.55 5.43
N ASN A 66 8.16 11.82 5.22
CA ASN A 66 8.89 12.98 5.76
C ASN A 66 8.81 13.06 7.29
N ALA A 67 7.78 12.49 7.91
CA ALA A 67 7.68 12.36 9.36
C ALA A 67 8.38 11.09 9.91
N GLY A 68 8.96 10.25 9.05
CA GLY A 68 9.67 9.04 9.45
C GLY A 68 8.80 7.79 9.60
N LEU A 69 7.52 7.85 9.20
CA LEU A 69 6.64 6.67 9.19
C LEU A 69 6.97 5.76 8.01
N LYS A 70 6.67 4.47 8.16
CA LYS A 70 6.61 3.51 7.06
C LYS A 70 5.24 3.55 6.43
N VAL A 71 5.19 3.54 5.10
CA VAL A 71 3.94 3.74 4.37
C VAL A 71 3.55 2.49 3.60
N ILE A 72 2.30 2.08 3.77
CA ILE A 72 1.66 1.02 2.98
C ILE A 72 0.73 1.69 1.99
N ILE A 73 1.10 1.68 0.72
CA ILE A 73 0.33 2.30 -0.38
C ILE A 73 -0.53 1.24 -1.04
N CYS A 74 -1.84 1.42 -1.01
CA CYS A 74 -2.79 0.52 -1.64
C CYS A 74 -3.03 0.91 -3.10
N VAL A 75 -2.96 -0.09 -3.97
CA VAL A 75 -3.26 0.01 -5.41
C VAL A 75 -4.07 -1.20 -5.86
N GLY A 76 -4.95 -1.00 -6.84
CA GLY A 76 -5.75 -2.10 -7.35
C GLY A 76 -6.85 -1.64 -8.29
N GLU A 77 -7.42 -2.60 -9.00
CA GLU A 77 -8.44 -2.42 -10.01
C GLU A 77 -9.82 -2.92 -9.57
N SER A 78 -10.87 -2.29 -10.10
CA SER A 78 -12.25 -2.77 -10.00
C SER A 78 -12.50 -3.96 -10.94
N LEU A 79 -13.64 -4.65 -10.76
CA LEU A 79 -14.05 -5.73 -11.66
C LEU A 79 -14.19 -5.24 -13.11
N GLN A 80 -14.83 -4.09 -13.31
CA GLN A 80 -15.00 -3.51 -14.62
C GLN A 80 -13.65 -3.28 -15.32
N GLN A 81 -12.69 -2.65 -14.62
CA GLN A 81 -11.36 -2.38 -15.17
C GLN A 81 -10.60 -3.67 -15.52
N ARG A 82 -10.79 -4.73 -14.71
CA ARG A 82 -10.22 -6.03 -15.01
C ARG A 82 -10.85 -6.67 -16.24
N GLU A 83 -12.17 -6.61 -16.37
CA GLU A 83 -12.91 -7.15 -17.54
C GLU A 83 -12.60 -6.38 -18.81
N GLU A 84 -12.33 -5.08 -18.71
CA GLU A 84 -11.86 -4.22 -19.79
C GLU A 84 -10.39 -4.44 -20.18
N GLY A 85 -9.64 -5.23 -19.39
CA GLY A 85 -8.24 -5.58 -19.68
C GLY A 85 -7.24 -4.45 -19.40
N VAL A 86 -7.59 -3.44 -18.58
CA VAL A 86 -6.74 -2.27 -18.27
C VAL A 86 -6.04 -2.36 -16.91
N THR A 87 -5.99 -3.55 -16.31
CA THR A 87 -5.36 -3.76 -14.99
C THR A 87 -3.91 -3.28 -14.94
N GLU A 88 -3.09 -3.63 -15.92
CA GLU A 88 -1.68 -3.27 -15.97
C GLU A 88 -1.46 -1.76 -16.02
N GLU A 89 -2.16 -1.08 -16.94
CA GLU A 89 -2.07 0.36 -17.10
C GLU A 89 -2.49 1.10 -15.83
N LEU A 90 -3.59 0.64 -15.22
CA LEU A 90 -4.12 1.24 -14.01
C LEU A 90 -3.15 1.12 -12.83
N VAL A 91 -2.69 -0.10 -12.51
CA VAL A 91 -1.80 -0.28 -11.35
C VAL A 91 -0.44 0.37 -11.58
N ARG A 92 0.04 0.43 -12.82
CA ARG A 92 1.24 1.19 -13.19
C ARG A 92 1.05 2.68 -12.97
N MET A 93 -0.09 3.23 -13.39
CA MET A 93 -0.42 4.64 -13.19
C MET A 93 -0.52 4.98 -11.70
N GLN A 94 -1.30 4.21 -10.94
CA GLN A 94 -1.45 4.38 -9.49
C GLN A 94 -0.09 4.35 -8.78
N THR A 95 0.74 3.34 -9.09
CA THR A 95 2.07 3.18 -8.50
C THR A 95 2.98 4.37 -8.84
N LYS A 96 3.04 4.78 -10.11
CA LYS A 96 3.90 5.91 -10.55
C LYS A 96 3.50 7.21 -9.88
N ILE A 97 2.19 7.49 -9.81
CA ILE A 97 1.70 8.75 -9.22
C ILE A 97 1.93 8.74 -7.71
N ALA A 98 1.61 7.63 -7.04
CA ALA A 98 1.78 7.52 -5.59
C ALA A 98 3.25 7.64 -5.16
N LEU A 99 4.20 7.20 -5.98
CA LEU A 99 5.64 7.25 -5.71
C LEU A 99 6.34 8.49 -6.28
N ARG A 100 5.62 9.46 -6.87
CA ARG A 100 6.22 10.68 -7.37
C ARG A 100 6.93 11.42 -6.23
N ASP A 101 8.16 11.87 -6.49
CA ASP A 101 9.01 12.61 -5.56
C ASP A 101 9.43 11.84 -4.29
N VAL A 102 9.15 10.53 -4.21
CA VAL A 102 9.71 9.66 -3.18
C VAL A 102 11.17 9.37 -3.51
N THR A 103 12.08 9.66 -2.58
CA THR A 103 13.51 9.45 -2.80
C THR A 103 13.89 7.98 -2.68
N ALA A 104 15.07 7.60 -3.19
CA ALA A 104 15.59 6.24 -3.10
C ALA A 104 15.74 5.78 -1.64
N GLU A 105 16.15 6.67 -0.75
CA GLU A 105 16.29 6.40 0.69
C GLU A 105 14.93 6.17 1.34
N GLN A 106 13.91 6.94 0.97
CA GLN A 106 12.55 6.79 1.48
C GLN A 106 11.89 5.50 1.01
N MET A 107 12.26 4.99 -0.17
CA MET A 107 11.70 3.74 -0.70
C MET A 107 11.91 2.52 0.20
N ALA A 108 12.94 2.52 1.06
CA ALA A 108 13.13 1.48 2.08
C ALA A 108 11.99 1.42 3.12
N ASN A 109 11.20 2.50 3.22
CA ASN A 109 10.06 2.63 4.11
C ASN A 109 8.71 2.53 3.39
N VAL A 110 8.68 2.06 2.14
CA VAL A 110 7.46 1.92 1.35
C VAL A 110 7.13 0.46 1.11
N VAL A 111 5.88 0.12 1.36
CA VAL A 111 5.26 -1.16 0.98
C VAL A 111 4.13 -0.85 -0.01
N ILE A 112 4.06 -1.57 -1.11
CA ILE A 112 2.90 -1.51 -2.00
C ILE A 112 1.99 -2.70 -1.70
N ALA A 113 0.74 -2.41 -1.36
CA ALA A 113 -0.30 -3.39 -1.14
C ALA A 113 -1.21 -3.47 -2.37
N TYR A 114 -1.18 -4.60 -3.08
CA TYR A 114 -2.13 -4.84 -4.15
C TYR A 114 -3.46 -5.31 -3.57
N GLU A 115 -4.52 -4.59 -3.87
CA GLU A 115 -5.89 -4.88 -3.50
C GLU A 115 -6.70 -5.24 -4.75
N PRO A 116 -7.02 -6.52 -5.02
CA PRO A 116 -7.99 -6.88 -6.04
C PRO A 116 -9.40 -6.45 -5.57
N ILE A 117 -9.80 -5.19 -5.87
CA ILE A 117 -11.03 -4.57 -5.33
C ILE A 117 -12.26 -5.43 -5.64
N TRP A 118 -12.26 -6.08 -6.80
CA TRP A 118 -13.33 -7.00 -7.24
C TRP A 118 -13.47 -8.25 -6.35
N ALA A 119 -12.49 -8.56 -5.52
CA ALA A 119 -12.53 -9.70 -4.59
C ALA A 119 -12.93 -9.27 -3.17
N ILE A 120 -12.89 -7.98 -2.83
CA ILE A 120 -13.19 -7.49 -1.48
C ILE A 120 -14.70 -7.54 -1.23
N GLY A 121 -15.13 -8.32 -0.23
CA GLY A 121 -16.54 -8.40 0.19
C GLY A 121 -17.50 -9.05 -0.81
N THR A 122 -17.00 -9.64 -1.90
CA THR A 122 -17.83 -10.23 -2.98
C THR A 122 -17.96 -11.74 -2.90
N GLY A 123 -17.20 -12.40 -2.03
CA GLY A 123 -17.05 -13.86 -2.00
C GLY A 123 -16.16 -14.42 -3.13
N LYS A 124 -15.65 -13.57 -4.02
CA LYS A 124 -14.62 -13.92 -5.00
C LYS A 124 -13.24 -13.86 -4.36
N THR A 125 -12.31 -14.64 -4.89
CA THR A 125 -10.92 -14.68 -4.43
C THR A 125 -10.00 -14.61 -5.64
N ALA A 126 -8.99 -13.75 -5.60
CA ALA A 126 -7.95 -13.77 -6.62
C ALA A 126 -7.13 -15.05 -6.51
N THR A 127 -6.80 -15.67 -7.65
CA THR A 127 -5.88 -16.81 -7.66
C THR A 127 -4.44 -16.34 -7.39
N GLY A 128 -3.56 -17.28 -7.01
CA GLY A 128 -2.14 -16.99 -6.82
C GLY A 128 -1.49 -16.43 -8.09
N GLU A 129 -1.87 -16.95 -9.27
CA GLU A 129 -1.37 -16.51 -10.57
C GLU A 129 -1.82 -15.07 -10.87
N GLN A 130 -3.10 -14.75 -10.63
CA GLN A 130 -3.63 -13.41 -10.83
C GLN A 130 -2.93 -12.38 -9.93
N ALA A 131 -2.70 -12.74 -8.66
CA ALA A 131 -1.99 -11.88 -7.74
C ALA A 131 -0.51 -11.72 -8.14
N ALA A 132 0.16 -12.80 -8.55
CA ALA A 132 1.55 -12.78 -8.99
C ALA A 132 1.74 -11.94 -10.26
N GLU A 133 0.81 -12.03 -11.22
CA GLU A 133 0.81 -11.23 -12.44
C GLU A 133 0.81 -9.73 -12.13
N VAL A 134 -0.16 -9.27 -11.34
CA VAL A 134 -0.30 -7.84 -11.01
C VAL A 134 0.87 -7.34 -10.15
N CYS A 135 1.35 -8.15 -9.20
CA CYS A 135 2.56 -7.83 -8.45
C CYS A 135 3.78 -7.74 -9.38
N GLY A 136 3.82 -8.53 -10.45
CA GLY A 136 4.84 -8.42 -11.51
C GLY A 136 4.83 -7.06 -12.19
N PHE A 137 3.66 -6.54 -12.57
CA PHE A 137 3.50 -5.20 -13.16
C PHE A 137 3.96 -4.09 -12.21
N ILE A 138 3.53 -4.16 -10.95
CA ILE A 138 3.93 -3.20 -9.91
C ILE A 138 5.45 -3.25 -9.72
N ARG A 139 6.04 -4.43 -9.58
CA ARG A 139 7.49 -4.62 -9.39
C ARG A 139 8.30 -4.10 -10.58
N ALA A 140 7.84 -4.37 -11.81
CA ALA A 140 8.47 -3.85 -13.02
C ALA A 140 8.44 -2.32 -13.06
N THR A 141 7.33 -1.71 -12.61
CA THR A 141 7.18 -0.25 -12.52
C THR A 141 8.16 0.37 -11.53
N ILE A 142 8.38 -0.28 -10.39
CA ILE A 142 9.29 0.19 -9.33
C ILE A 142 10.76 -0.03 -9.71
N ARG A 143 11.11 -1.15 -10.35
CA ARG A 143 12.50 -1.47 -10.77
C ARG A 143 13.11 -0.42 -11.70
N ALA A 144 12.29 0.34 -12.40
CA ALA A 144 12.76 1.48 -13.18
C ALA A 144 13.29 2.63 -12.32
N GLY A 145 13.20 2.59 -10.98
CA GLY A 145 13.65 3.67 -10.11
C GLY A 145 13.85 3.41 -8.62
N ALA A 146 13.40 2.29 -8.02
CA ALA A 146 13.54 2.13 -6.55
C ALA A 146 13.30 0.70 -6.01
N ASN A 147 13.80 0.42 -4.81
CA ASN A 147 13.54 -0.82 -4.06
C ASN A 147 12.32 -0.65 -3.16
N ALA A 148 11.21 -1.30 -3.46
CA ALA A 148 10.04 -1.39 -2.60
C ALA A 148 9.66 -2.84 -2.29
N ILE A 149 9.05 -3.07 -1.14
CA ILE A 149 8.46 -4.35 -0.76
C ILE A 149 7.02 -4.37 -1.30
N ILE A 150 6.70 -5.39 -2.11
CA ILE A 150 5.35 -5.60 -2.61
C ILE A 150 4.67 -6.63 -1.72
N TRP A 151 3.53 -6.25 -1.18
CA TRP A 151 2.68 -7.12 -0.38
C TRP A 151 1.32 -7.29 -1.06
N THR A 152 0.83 -8.53 -1.10
CA THR A 152 -0.54 -8.84 -1.49
C THR A 152 -1.27 -9.37 -0.26
N PRO A 153 -2.48 -8.87 0.05
CA PRO A 153 -3.29 -9.50 1.08
C PRO A 153 -3.52 -10.95 0.69
N PRO A 154 -3.37 -11.87 1.64
CA PRO A 154 -3.56 -13.30 1.37
C PRO A 154 -5.01 -13.56 1.04
N THR A 155 -5.22 -14.21 -0.09
CA THR A 155 -6.54 -14.70 -0.51
C THR A 155 -6.95 -15.99 0.21
N SER A 156 -5.98 -16.63 0.90
CA SER A 156 -6.22 -17.75 1.83
C SER A 156 -5.13 -17.76 2.91
N GLY A 157 -5.45 -18.28 4.10
CA GLY A 157 -4.49 -18.37 5.21
C GLY A 157 -3.26 -19.26 4.94
N GLU A 158 -3.28 -20.06 3.88
CA GLU A 158 -2.15 -20.90 3.46
C GLU A 158 -1.11 -20.09 2.68
N LEU A 159 -1.56 -19.28 1.71
CA LEU A 159 -0.67 -18.42 0.93
C LEU A 159 0.07 -17.40 1.82
N PHE A 160 -0.60 -16.87 2.84
CA PHE A 160 0.04 -15.97 3.81
C PHE A 160 1.17 -16.64 4.58
N ARG A 161 0.97 -17.89 5.02
CA ARG A 161 2.01 -18.64 5.73
C ARG A 161 3.24 -18.90 4.88
N ASP A 162 3.05 -19.19 3.59
CA ASP A 162 4.15 -19.47 2.66
C ASP A 162 4.91 -18.20 2.29
N VAL A 163 4.22 -17.08 2.06
CA VAL A 163 4.85 -15.77 1.83
C VAL A 163 5.67 -15.34 3.04
N MET A 164 5.12 -15.46 4.26
CA MET A 164 5.82 -15.09 5.48
C MET A 164 6.97 -16.04 5.81
N LYS A 165 6.87 -17.32 5.45
CA LYS A 165 7.96 -18.30 5.60
C LYS A 165 9.11 -17.95 4.67
N ASN A 166 8.85 -17.68 3.39
CA ASN A 166 9.88 -17.28 2.41
C ASN A 166 10.56 -15.97 2.81
N TYR A 167 9.80 -14.99 3.30
CA TYR A 167 10.34 -13.73 3.82
C TYR A 167 11.30 -13.94 4.98
N ARG A 168 10.93 -14.80 5.97
CA ARG A 168 11.80 -15.14 7.12
C ARG A 168 13.05 -15.92 6.72
N GLU A 169 12.98 -16.72 5.67
CA GLU A 169 14.09 -17.54 5.18
C GLU A 169 14.98 -16.81 4.15
N GLY A 170 14.67 -15.56 3.82
CA GLY A 170 15.43 -14.76 2.84
C GLY A 170 15.40 -15.33 1.41
N LYS A 171 14.43 -16.19 1.11
CA LYS A 171 14.29 -16.81 -0.20
C LYS A 171 13.58 -15.89 -1.19
N PRO A 172 13.98 -15.84 -2.46
CA PRO A 172 13.24 -15.12 -3.48
C PRO A 172 11.84 -15.71 -3.60
N HIS A 173 10.83 -14.84 -3.70
CA HIS A 173 9.48 -15.26 -3.99
C HIS A 173 9.40 -15.87 -5.40
N PRO A 174 8.59 -16.93 -5.58
CA PRO A 174 8.34 -17.50 -6.89
C PRO A 174 7.70 -16.49 -7.83
#